data_306117acf080886de858b1a52d0842ea
#
_entry.id   306117acf080886de858b1a52d0842ea
#
_cell.length_a   1.000
_cell.length_b   1.000
_cell.length_c   1.000
_cell.angle_alpha   90.00
_cell.angle_beta   90.00
_cell.angle_gamma   90.00
#
_symmetry.space_group_name_H-M   'P 1'
#
loop_
_entity.id
_entity.type
_entity.pdbx_description
1 polymer ?
#
loop_
_entity_poly.entity_id
_entity_poly.type
_entity_poly.pdbx_seq_one_letter_code
_entity_poly.pdbx_strand_id
1 'polypeptide(L)'
;RDTDRSRGLGDVYKRQEVRGNGGQIVIYGKRGHAEVNGLVAQTNDEALIIEQEEDLKSIDFSRSIILFSQTTKSLDGFKRVVELVKESARASVVVNDTICRKVANRIPQLKDFAARHDVILFVSGEKSSNGKQLFEVCREVNPRTYFVQGVKDLRDEMFDKAGSVGISGATSTPRWVMEEIKEELEAKS
;
A
#
# COMPACT_ATOMS: atom_id res chain seq x y z
N ARG A 1 12.81 -16.86 7.05
CA ARG A 1 13.47 -16.01 6.00
C ARG A 1 13.45 -16.63 4.60
N ASP A 2 13.10 -17.92 4.45
CA ASP A 2 13.11 -18.62 3.16
C ASP A 2 11.77 -18.65 2.42
N THR A 3 10.68 -18.25 3.05
CA THR A 3 9.33 -18.28 2.43
C THR A 3 9.07 -17.16 1.43
N ASP A 4 9.87 -16.11 1.43
CA ASP A 4 9.67 -14.94 0.55
C ASP A 4 10.35 -15.12 -0.83
N ARG A 5 11.46 -15.87 -0.87
CA ARG A 5 12.16 -16.18 -2.14
C ARG A 5 11.44 -17.23 -2.99
N SER A 6 10.77 -18.19 -2.37
CA SER A 6 10.03 -19.24 -3.10
C SER A 6 8.75 -18.73 -3.76
N ARG A 7 8.09 -17.71 -3.17
CA ARG A 7 6.95 -17.03 -3.80
C ARG A 7 7.36 -16.26 -5.06
N GLY A 8 8.48 -15.53 -5.02
CA GLY A 8 8.98 -14.76 -6.17
C GLY A 8 9.34 -15.63 -7.38
N LEU A 9 9.95 -16.80 -7.16
CA LEU A 9 10.31 -17.74 -8.24
C LEU A 9 9.08 -18.39 -8.89
N GLY A 10 8.07 -18.79 -8.12
CA GLY A 10 6.82 -19.34 -8.65
C GLY A 10 6.03 -18.33 -9.49
N ASP A 11 6.06 -17.06 -9.09
CA ASP A 11 5.41 -15.96 -9.82
C ASP A 11 6.12 -15.61 -11.13
N VAL A 12 7.44 -15.69 -11.18
CA VAL A 12 8.23 -15.50 -12.41
C VAL A 12 7.94 -16.61 -13.41
N TYR A 13 7.86 -17.87 -12.98
CA TYR A 13 7.55 -19.02 -13.84
C TYR A 13 6.17 -18.92 -14.47
N LYS A 14 5.14 -18.60 -13.67
CA LYS A 14 3.77 -18.39 -14.15
C LYS A 14 3.66 -17.22 -15.14
N ARG A 15 4.42 -16.16 -14.94
CA ARG A 15 4.47 -15.03 -15.87
C ARG A 15 5.04 -15.43 -17.23
N GLN A 16 6.12 -16.24 -17.24
CA GLN A 16 6.74 -16.72 -18.49
C GLN A 16 5.82 -17.70 -19.24
N GLU A 17 5.13 -18.59 -18.52
CA GLU A 17 4.22 -19.57 -19.13
C GLU A 17 3.01 -18.90 -19.81
N VAL A 18 2.38 -17.93 -19.16
CA VAL A 18 1.24 -17.21 -19.78
C VAL A 18 1.69 -16.34 -20.95
N ARG A 19 2.89 -15.77 -20.86
CA ARG A 19 3.46 -14.98 -21.95
C ARG A 19 3.77 -15.84 -23.18
N GLY A 20 4.32 -17.04 -22.99
CA GLY A 20 4.54 -18.02 -24.06
C GLY A 20 3.27 -18.41 -24.80
N ASN A 21 2.11 -18.30 -24.13
CA ASN A 21 0.78 -18.65 -24.67
C ASN A 21 -0.04 -17.41 -25.09
N GLY A 22 0.59 -16.24 -25.29
CA GLY A 22 -0.08 -15.01 -25.74
C GLY A 22 -0.99 -14.36 -24.68
N GLY A 23 -0.84 -14.71 -23.39
CA GLY A 23 -1.61 -14.14 -22.28
C GLY A 23 -1.24 -12.70 -21.94
N GLN A 24 -2.00 -12.07 -21.05
CA GLN A 24 -1.81 -10.72 -20.55
C GLN A 24 -1.48 -10.73 -19.06
N ILE A 25 -0.62 -9.80 -18.64
CA ILE A 25 -0.34 -9.53 -17.23
C ILE A 25 -1.05 -8.22 -16.86
N VAL A 26 -1.86 -8.28 -15.83
CA VAL A 26 -2.64 -7.16 -15.31
C VAL A 26 -2.23 -6.91 -13.85
N ILE A 27 -1.98 -5.67 -13.50
CA ILE A 27 -1.54 -5.26 -12.16
C ILE A 27 -2.55 -4.25 -11.60
N TYR A 28 -3.27 -4.63 -10.56
CA TYR A 28 -4.09 -3.69 -9.79
C TYR A 28 -3.18 -2.89 -8.86
N GLY A 29 -2.94 -1.63 -9.19
CA GLY A 29 -1.97 -0.79 -8.48
C GLY A 29 -2.04 0.68 -8.87
N LYS A 30 -1.28 1.52 -8.15
CA LYS A 30 -1.16 2.96 -8.44
C LYS A 30 -0.06 3.18 -9.47
N ARG A 31 -0.35 3.86 -10.57
CA ARG A 31 0.65 4.26 -11.57
C ARG A 31 1.75 5.12 -10.93
N GLY A 32 2.99 4.85 -11.29
CA GLY A 32 4.16 5.56 -10.73
C GLY A 32 4.61 5.08 -9.34
N HIS A 33 3.89 4.17 -8.69
CA HIS A 33 4.35 3.58 -7.43
C HIS A 33 5.55 2.66 -7.67
N ALA A 34 6.59 2.75 -6.83
CA ALA A 34 7.86 2.02 -7.00
C ALA A 34 7.67 0.50 -7.14
N GLU A 35 6.77 -0.10 -6.34
CA GLU A 35 6.43 -1.53 -6.42
C GLU A 35 5.79 -1.88 -7.78
N VAL A 36 4.84 -1.07 -8.23
CA VAL A 36 4.16 -1.29 -9.51
C VAL A 36 5.14 -1.14 -10.67
N ASN A 37 5.98 -0.10 -10.66
CA ASN A 37 7.02 0.09 -11.66
C ASN A 37 7.99 -1.10 -11.70
N GLY A 38 8.38 -1.63 -10.53
CA GLY A 38 9.22 -2.82 -10.44
C GLY A 38 8.56 -4.08 -11.00
N LEU A 39 7.24 -4.23 -10.81
CA LEU A 39 6.47 -5.35 -11.40
C LEU A 39 6.34 -5.20 -12.92
N VAL A 40 6.07 -3.99 -13.40
CA VAL A 40 5.96 -3.68 -14.85
C VAL A 40 7.29 -3.94 -15.55
N ALA A 41 8.41 -3.45 -15.00
CA ALA A 41 9.74 -3.67 -15.57
C ALA A 41 10.10 -5.17 -15.73
N GLN A 42 9.62 -6.03 -14.82
CA GLN A 42 9.78 -7.48 -14.94
C GLN A 42 8.95 -8.11 -16.06
N THR A 43 8.05 -7.36 -16.67
CA THR A 43 7.20 -7.78 -17.81
C THR A 43 7.62 -7.12 -19.11
N ASN A 44 8.83 -6.54 -19.19
CA ASN A 44 9.31 -5.73 -20.30
C ASN A 44 8.31 -4.61 -20.67
N ASP A 45 7.77 -3.97 -19.65
CA ASP A 45 6.80 -2.87 -19.75
C ASP A 45 5.48 -3.21 -20.49
N GLU A 46 5.14 -4.51 -20.59
CA GLU A 46 3.90 -4.96 -21.27
C GLU A 46 2.70 -5.16 -20.32
N ALA A 47 2.91 -5.06 -19.00
CA ALA A 47 1.81 -5.23 -18.04
C ALA A 47 0.82 -4.06 -18.10
N LEU A 48 -0.46 -4.38 -18.06
CA LEU A 48 -1.53 -3.41 -17.95
C LEU A 48 -1.75 -3.01 -16.50
N ILE A 49 -1.79 -1.72 -16.21
CA ILE A 49 -2.03 -1.21 -14.87
C ILE A 49 -3.49 -0.79 -14.76
N ILE A 50 -4.17 -1.36 -13.77
CA ILE A 50 -5.54 -1.01 -13.40
C ILE A 50 -5.49 -0.26 -12.06
N GLU A 51 -5.80 1.00 -12.07
CA GLU A 51 -5.89 1.85 -10.88
C GLU A 51 -7.34 2.04 -10.44
N GLN A 52 -8.25 2.12 -11.41
CA GLN A 52 -9.70 2.30 -11.27
C GLN A 52 -10.47 1.42 -12.25
N GLU A 53 -11.79 1.28 -12.08
CA GLU A 53 -12.62 0.36 -12.89
C GLU A 53 -12.61 0.72 -14.40
N GLU A 54 -12.48 1.98 -14.75
CA GLU A 54 -12.43 2.46 -16.13
C GLU A 54 -11.22 1.93 -16.90
N ASP A 55 -10.14 1.61 -16.21
CA ASP A 55 -8.93 1.04 -16.81
C ASP A 55 -9.13 -0.40 -17.32
N LEU A 56 -10.18 -1.10 -16.86
CA LEU A 56 -10.53 -2.45 -17.33
C LEU A 56 -10.79 -2.50 -18.85
N LYS A 57 -11.14 -1.38 -19.47
CA LYS A 57 -11.32 -1.26 -20.91
C LYS A 57 -10.05 -1.55 -21.73
N SER A 58 -8.89 -1.47 -21.09
CA SER A 58 -7.60 -1.78 -21.73
C SER A 58 -7.30 -3.27 -21.83
N ILE A 59 -8.08 -4.11 -21.13
CA ILE A 59 -7.88 -5.57 -21.09
C ILE A 59 -8.56 -6.22 -22.30
N ASP A 60 -7.82 -7.07 -23.00
CA ASP A 60 -8.40 -7.97 -23.99
C ASP A 60 -8.90 -9.25 -23.31
N PHE A 61 -10.18 -9.30 -23.04
CA PHE A 61 -10.81 -10.43 -22.34
C PHE A 61 -10.87 -11.74 -23.14
N SER A 62 -10.45 -11.74 -24.41
CA SER A 62 -10.32 -12.96 -25.20
C SER A 62 -9.01 -13.72 -24.91
N ARG A 63 -8.04 -13.09 -24.25
CA ARG A 63 -6.74 -13.65 -23.91
C ARG A 63 -6.69 -14.10 -22.46
N SER A 64 -5.85 -15.08 -22.17
CA SER A 64 -5.58 -15.51 -20.78
C SER A 64 -5.02 -14.34 -19.96
N ILE A 65 -5.47 -14.19 -18.73
CA ILE A 65 -5.11 -13.09 -17.83
C ILE A 65 -4.43 -13.62 -16.59
N ILE A 66 -3.28 -13.05 -16.22
CA ILE A 66 -2.73 -13.14 -14.86
C ILE A 66 -2.92 -11.79 -14.18
N LEU A 67 -3.67 -11.79 -13.09
CA LEU A 67 -3.94 -10.60 -12.29
C LEU A 67 -3.09 -10.60 -11.02
N PHE A 68 -2.31 -9.55 -10.85
CA PHE A 68 -1.56 -9.24 -9.62
C PHE A 68 -2.14 -8.01 -8.93
N SER A 69 -1.84 -7.85 -7.65
CA SER A 69 -2.11 -6.59 -6.97
C SER A 69 -0.86 -6.02 -6.31
N GLN A 70 -0.80 -4.71 -6.23
CA GLN A 70 0.13 -4.01 -5.36
C GLN A 70 -0.17 -4.39 -3.90
N THR A 71 0.87 -4.69 -3.10
CA THR A 71 0.72 -5.25 -1.74
C THR A 71 -0.08 -4.37 -0.79
N THR A 72 -0.21 -3.10 -1.08
CA THR A 72 -0.80 -2.06 -0.22
C THR A 72 -2.15 -1.52 -0.73
N LYS A 73 -2.69 -2.11 -1.80
CA LYS A 73 -4.05 -1.78 -2.27
C LYS A 73 -5.14 -2.34 -1.35
N SER A 74 -6.34 -1.78 -1.46
CA SER A 74 -7.53 -2.24 -0.75
C SER A 74 -7.93 -3.66 -1.13
N LEU A 75 -8.21 -4.51 -0.15
CA LEU A 75 -8.71 -5.87 -0.36
C LEU A 75 -10.06 -5.87 -1.10
N ASP A 76 -10.96 -4.96 -0.72
CA ASP A 76 -12.29 -4.89 -1.32
C ASP A 76 -12.21 -4.37 -2.77
N GLY A 77 -11.34 -3.38 -3.03
CA GLY A 77 -11.08 -2.92 -4.39
C GLY A 77 -10.48 -4.03 -5.27
N PHE A 78 -9.57 -4.84 -4.73
CA PHE A 78 -9.01 -5.96 -5.47
C PHE A 78 -10.06 -7.05 -5.75
N LYS A 79 -10.88 -7.40 -4.77
CA LYS A 79 -11.99 -8.35 -4.96
C LYS A 79 -12.94 -7.88 -6.07
N ARG A 80 -13.29 -6.59 -6.04
CA ARG A 80 -14.16 -6.00 -7.06
C ARG A 80 -13.55 -6.09 -8.46
N VAL A 81 -12.26 -5.77 -8.61
CA VAL A 81 -11.54 -5.93 -9.88
C VAL A 81 -11.51 -7.40 -10.32
N VAL A 82 -11.25 -8.33 -9.39
CA VAL A 82 -11.26 -9.78 -9.68
C VAL A 82 -12.62 -10.25 -10.20
N GLU A 83 -13.72 -9.82 -9.58
CA GLU A 83 -15.08 -10.13 -10.00
C GLU A 83 -15.34 -9.63 -11.41
N LEU A 84 -15.10 -8.36 -11.68
CA LEU A 84 -15.31 -7.74 -12.98
C LEU A 84 -14.47 -8.39 -14.09
N VAL A 85 -13.19 -8.70 -13.79
CA VAL A 85 -12.32 -9.41 -14.74
C VAL A 85 -12.84 -10.81 -15.03
N LYS A 86 -13.27 -11.56 -14.00
CA LYS A 86 -13.82 -12.93 -14.20
C LYS A 86 -15.14 -12.94 -14.94
N GLU A 87 -16.03 -11.99 -14.68
CA GLU A 87 -17.30 -11.84 -15.38
C GLU A 87 -17.12 -11.53 -16.88
N SER A 88 -16.11 -10.74 -17.21
CA SER A 88 -15.84 -10.32 -18.59
C SER A 88 -14.95 -11.28 -19.36
N ALA A 89 -14.14 -12.08 -18.68
CA ALA A 89 -13.14 -12.94 -19.30
C ALA A 89 -13.77 -14.11 -20.10
N ARG A 90 -13.25 -14.29 -21.31
CA ARG A 90 -13.60 -15.43 -22.20
C ARG A 90 -12.51 -16.51 -22.22
N ALA A 91 -11.39 -16.26 -21.55
CA ALA A 91 -10.25 -17.16 -21.40
C ALA A 91 -9.89 -17.33 -19.91
N SER A 92 -8.85 -18.07 -19.61
CA SER A 92 -8.44 -18.36 -18.24
C SER A 92 -7.99 -17.12 -17.48
N VAL A 93 -8.40 -17.01 -16.21
CA VAL A 93 -7.98 -15.95 -15.29
C VAL A 93 -7.26 -16.58 -14.09
N VAL A 94 -6.00 -16.25 -13.94
CA VAL A 94 -5.19 -16.63 -12.77
C VAL A 94 -5.05 -15.42 -11.87
N VAL A 95 -5.53 -15.52 -10.64
CA VAL A 95 -5.47 -14.42 -9.65
C VAL A 95 -4.35 -14.70 -8.66
N ASN A 96 -3.37 -13.80 -8.61
CA ASN A 96 -2.32 -13.80 -7.60
C ASN A 96 -2.62 -12.71 -6.57
N ASP A 97 -3.20 -13.11 -5.45
CA ASP A 97 -3.46 -12.22 -4.31
C ASP A 97 -2.13 -11.94 -3.58
N THR A 98 -1.49 -10.84 -3.95
CA THR A 98 -0.23 -10.36 -3.36
C THR A 98 -0.45 -9.29 -2.29
N ILE A 99 -1.71 -8.98 -1.94
CA ILE A 99 -2.02 -7.98 -0.92
C ILE A 99 -1.47 -8.40 0.45
N CYS A 100 -0.70 -7.51 1.06
CA CYS A 100 -0.23 -7.70 2.42
C CYS A 100 -1.39 -7.49 3.40
N ARG A 101 -2.03 -8.58 3.84
CA ARG A 101 -3.17 -8.53 4.78
C ARG A 101 -2.86 -7.79 6.07
N LYS A 102 -1.61 -7.81 6.54
CA LYS A 102 -1.20 -7.03 7.71
C LYS A 102 -1.33 -5.53 7.48
N VAL A 103 -0.97 -5.05 6.28
CA VAL A 103 -1.11 -3.64 5.92
C VAL A 103 -2.57 -3.31 5.64
N ALA A 104 -3.27 -4.12 4.86
CA ALA A 104 -4.67 -3.91 4.50
C ALA A 104 -5.59 -3.84 5.74
N ASN A 105 -5.38 -4.73 6.72
CA ASN A 105 -6.16 -4.72 7.97
C ASN A 105 -5.79 -3.55 8.90
N ARG A 106 -4.61 -2.97 8.75
CA ARG A 106 -4.15 -1.84 9.55
C ARG A 106 -4.76 -0.50 9.09
N ILE A 107 -5.06 -0.35 7.82
CA ILE A 107 -5.58 0.90 7.25
C ILE A 107 -6.87 1.37 7.93
N PRO A 108 -7.92 0.53 8.10
CA PRO A 108 -9.14 0.95 8.79
C PRO A 108 -8.89 1.39 10.23
N GLN A 109 -8.07 0.63 10.97
CA GLN A 109 -7.72 0.96 12.35
C GLN A 109 -6.94 2.28 12.45
N LEU A 110 -6.07 2.54 11.47
CA LEU A 110 -5.27 3.75 11.41
C LEU A 110 -6.13 4.98 11.08
N LYS A 111 -7.11 4.85 10.17
CA LYS A 111 -8.08 5.90 9.86
C LYS A 111 -8.93 6.25 11.09
N ASP A 112 -9.41 5.25 11.78
CA ASP A 112 -10.20 5.38 13.00
C ASP A 112 -9.38 6.06 14.11
N PHE A 113 -8.12 5.68 14.25
CA PHE A 113 -7.18 6.30 15.18
C PHE A 113 -6.94 7.77 14.82
N ALA A 114 -6.68 8.09 13.55
CA ALA A 114 -6.45 9.45 13.09
C ALA A 114 -7.66 10.37 13.30
N ALA A 115 -8.88 9.83 13.15
CA ALA A 115 -10.12 10.59 13.35
C ALA A 115 -10.39 10.96 14.81
N ARG A 116 -9.80 10.25 15.77
CA ARG A 116 -10.06 10.45 17.23
C ARG A 116 -9.13 11.45 17.89
N HIS A 117 -8.11 11.96 17.19
CA HIS A 117 -7.13 12.87 17.77
C HIS A 117 -7.09 14.19 17.01
N ASP A 118 -6.75 15.28 17.70
CA ASP A 118 -6.65 16.60 17.09
C ASP A 118 -5.39 16.71 16.21
N VAL A 119 -4.31 16.06 16.62
CA VAL A 119 -3.03 16.00 15.92
C VAL A 119 -2.53 14.57 15.84
N ILE A 120 -1.98 14.19 14.71
CA ILE A 120 -1.30 12.91 14.53
C ILE A 120 0.18 13.13 14.23
N LEU A 121 1.04 12.49 15.01
CA LEU A 121 2.45 12.32 14.71
C LEU A 121 2.65 10.94 14.10
N PHE A 122 2.96 10.91 12.81
CA PHE A 122 3.25 9.66 12.13
C PHE A 122 4.75 9.45 12.01
N VAL A 123 5.28 8.51 12.80
CA VAL A 123 6.72 8.26 12.94
C VAL A 123 7.21 7.27 11.90
N SER A 124 8.12 7.68 11.03
CA SER A 124 8.71 6.77 10.04
C SER A 124 10.01 7.33 9.46
N GLY A 125 10.89 6.44 9.01
CA GLY A 125 12.06 6.84 8.25
C GLY A 125 11.68 7.38 6.87
N GLU A 126 12.37 8.41 6.40
CA GLU A 126 12.11 9.11 5.13
C GLU A 126 12.11 8.19 3.90
N LYS A 127 12.92 7.13 3.92
CA LYS A 127 13.04 6.16 2.81
C LYS A 127 11.99 5.04 2.86
N SER A 128 11.11 5.03 3.87
CA SER A 128 10.09 3.99 4.03
C SER A 128 8.89 4.25 3.11
N SER A 129 8.79 3.52 2.01
CA SER A 129 7.62 3.58 1.10
C SER A 129 6.31 3.25 1.82
N ASN A 130 6.32 2.23 2.67
CA ASN A 130 5.16 1.86 3.49
C ASN A 130 4.82 2.96 4.51
N GLY A 131 5.85 3.61 5.11
CA GLY A 131 5.65 4.73 6.02
C GLY A 131 4.97 5.92 5.36
N LYS A 132 5.44 6.32 4.19
CA LYS A 132 4.83 7.42 3.41
C LYS A 132 3.37 7.13 3.07
N GLN A 133 3.07 5.90 2.69
CA GLN A 133 1.71 5.49 2.33
C GLN A 133 0.76 5.52 3.53
N LEU A 134 1.18 4.97 4.68
CA LEU A 134 0.35 4.99 5.89
C LEU A 134 0.20 6.41 6.45
N PHE A 135 1.21 7.27 6.27
CA PHE A 135 1.12 8.69 6.59
C PHE A 135 0.02 9.38 5.77
N GLU A 136 -0.02 9.16 4.43
CA GLU A 136 -1.07 9.73 3.59
C GLU A 136 -2.47 9.24 3.99
N VAL A 137 -2.60 7.97 4.40
CA VAL A 137 -3.85 7.43 4.94
C VAL A 137 -4.33 8.19 6.19
N CYS A 138 -3.41 8.54 7.10
CA CYS A 138 -3.75 9.38 8.26
C CYS A 138 -4.14 10.79 7.83
N ARG A 139 -3.36 11.37 6.89
CA ARG A 139 -3.54 12.74 6.43
C ARG A 139 -4.84 12.96 5.66
N GLU A 140 -5.32 11.94 4.94
CA GLU A 140 -6.64 11.97 4.30
C GLU A 140 -7.79 12.18 5.30
N VAL A 141 -7.65 11.64 6.52
CA VAL A 141 -8.68 11.70 7.57
C VAL A 141 -8.44 12.88 8.50
N ASN A 142 -7.18 13.13 8.86
CA ASN A 142 -6.79 14.21 9.75
C ASN A 142 -5.71 15.08 9.07
N PRO A 143 -6.07 16.27 8.55
CA PRO A 143 -5.12 17.18 7.91
C PRO A 143 -3.96 17.64 8.82
N ARG A 144 -4.15 17.60 10.16
CA ARG A 144 -3.11 17.88 11.15
C ARG A 144 -2.26 16.63 11.44
N THR A 145 -1.91 15.88 10.40
CA THR A 145 -0.98 14.75 10.47
C THR A 145 0.41 15.21 10.03
N TYR A 146 1.39 15.01 10.88
CA TYR A 146 2.80 15.40 10.64
C TYR A 146 3.66 14.15 10.52
N PHE A 147 4.50 14.11 9.48
CA PHE A 147 5.50 13.07 9.29
C PHE A 147 6.76 13.46 10.08
N VAL A 148 7.16 12.61 11.03
CA VAL A 148 8.31 12.85 11.89
C VAL A 148 9.22 11.63 11.93
N GLN A 149 10.53 11.84 12.06
CA GLN A 149 11.51 10.76 12.22
C GLN A 149 11.93 10.59 13.69
N GLY A 150 11.73 11.60 14.52
CA GLY A 150 12.07 11.59 15.94
C GLY A 150 11.76 12.91 16.61
N VAL A 151 12.19 13.06 17.86
CA VAL A 151 11.95 14.24 18.71
C VAL A 151 12.42 15.55 18.06
N LYS A 152 13.49 15.53 17.28
CA LYS A 152 14.07 16.71 16.63
C LYS A 152 13.15 17.37 15.59
N ASP A 153 12.17 16.64 15.10
CA ASP A 153 11.22 17.14 14.11
C ASP A 153 10.00 17.81 14.74
N LEU A 154 9.87 17.72 16.08
CA LEU A 154 8.74 18.30 16.81
C LEU A 154 8.88 19.82 16.85
N ARG A 155 7.78 20.51 16.59
CA ARG A 155 7.66 21.97 16.67
C ARG A 155 6.41 22.33 17.46
N ASP A 156 6.49 23.30 18.32
CA ASP A 156 5.38 23.70 19.21
C ASP A 156 4.12 24.12 18.41
N GLU A 157 4.32 24.71 17.23
CA GLU A 157 3.24 25.10 16.31
C GLU A 157 2.36 23.92 15.83
N MET A 158 2.89 22.69 15.83
CA MET A 158 2.13 21.49 15.49
C MET A 158 1.01 21.21 16.49
N PHE A 159 1.18 21.66 17.72
CA PHE A 159 0.31 21.35 18.86
C PHE A 159 -0.62 22.51 19.26
N ASP A 160 -0.59 23.62 18.52
CA ASP A 160 -1.42 24.78 18.84
C ASP A 160 -2.90 24.36 18.92
N LYS A 161 -3.54 24.69 20.08
CA LYS A 161 -4.93 24.34 20.38
C LYS A 161 -5.28 22.86 20.26
N ALA A 162 -4.32 21.94 20.38
CA ALA A 162 -4.56 20.52 20.38
C ALA A 162 -4.91 20.04 21.78
N GLY A 163 -6.08 19.43 21.97
CA GLY A 163 -6.48 18.74 23.19
C GLY A 163 -5.99 17.29 23.25
N SER A 164 -5.63 16.72 22.09
CA SER A 164 -5.15 15.34 22.01
C SER A 164 -4.14 15.14 20.87
N VAL A 165 -3.09 14.35 21.14
CA VAL A 165 -2.05 14.00 20.17
C VAL A 165 -1.96 12.48 20.06
N GLY A 166 -2.17 11.96 18.84
CA GLY A 166 -2.01 10.55 18.55
C GLY A 166 -0.62 10.28 17.95
N ILE A 167 0.09 9.29 18.47
CA ILE A 167 1.39 8.85 17.93
C ILE A 167 1.21 7.50 17.26
N SER A 168 1.56 7.40 16.00
CA SER A 168 1.57 6.14 15.24
C SER A 168 2.84 6.08 14.38
N GLY A 169 3.16 4.90 13.84
CA GLY A 169 4.36 4.78 13.04
C GLY A 169 4.30 3.62 12.05
N ALA A 170 5.25 3.55 11.11
CA ALA A 170 5.40 2.43 10.21
C ALA A 170 5.77 1.14 10.98
N THR A 171 5.51 -0.03 10.38
CA THR A 171 5.84 -1.33 11.00
C THR A 171 7.35 -1.49 11.25
N SER A 172 8.18 -0.79 10.48
CA SER A 172 9.65 -0.75 10.64
C SER A 172 10.14 0.28 11.65
N THR A 173 9.25 1.13 12.19
CA THR A 173 9.63 2.14 13.18
C THR A 173 9.90 1.46 14.51
N PRO A 174 11.09 1.65 15.12
CA PRO A 174 11.37 1.12 16.43
C PRO A 174 10.44 1.75 17.48
N ARG A 175 9.95 0.93 18.41
CA ARG A 175 9.01 1.38 19.44
C ARG A 175 9.59 2.48 20.34
N TRP A 176 10.88 2.40 20.64
CA TRP A 176 11.57 3.37 21.51
C TRP A 176 11.53 4.81 20.93
N VAL A 177 11.54 4.98 19.59
CA VAL A 177 11.41 6.33 18.98
C VAL A 177 10.05 6.95 19.29
N MET A 178 8.99 6.14 19.26
CA MET A 178 7.65 6.63 19.60
C MET A 178 7.51 6.91 21.10
N GLU A 179 8.20 6.15 21.93
CA GLU A 179 8.26 6.34 23.38
C GLU A 179 9.01 7.63 23.74
N GLU A 180 10.17 7.92 23.11
CA GLU A 180 10.89 9.19 23.27
C GLU A 180 10.03 10.41 22.88
N ILE A 181 9.31 10.33 21.77
CA ILE A 181 8.40 11.39 21.34
C ILE A 181 7.30 11.60 22.38
N LYS A 182 6.74 10.52 22.92
CA LYS A 182 5.73 10.59 23.96
C LYS A 182 6.25 11.27 25.22
N GLU A 183 7.41 10.85 25.71
CA GLU A 183 8.06 11.41 26.90
C GLU A 183 8.35 12.93 26.74
N GLU A 184 8.83 13.34 25.57
CA GLU A 184 9.06 14.76 25.26
C GLU A 184 7.77 15.59 25.29
N LEU A 185 6.66 15.04 24.77
CA LEU A 185 5.36 15.73 24.81
C LEU A 185 4.79 15.82 26.22
N GLU A 186 4.93 14.76 27.01
CA GLU A 186 4.48 14.73 28.41
C GLU A 186 5.29 15.70 29.28
N ALA A 187 6.58 15.90 28.99
CA ALA A 187 7.42 16.88 29.69
C ALA A 187 7.08 18.34 29.37
N LYS A 188 6.42 18.61 28.25
CA LYS A 188 6.01 19.94 27.81
C LYS A 188 4.56 20.29 28.14
N SER A 189 3.77 19.33 28.62
CA SER A 189 2.36 19.50 28.99
C SER A 189 2.22 19.97 30.43
#